data_7b2cbcec77b6f689c01cd9aca0e9ae03
#
_entry.id   7b2cbcec77b6f689c01cd9aca0e9ae03
#
_cell.length_a   1.000
_cell.length_b   1.000
_cell.length_c   1.000
_cell.angle_alpha   90.00
_cell.angle_beta   90.00
_cell.angle_gamma   90.00
#
_symmetry.space_group_name_H-M   'P 1'
#
loop_
_entity.id
_entity.type
_entity.pdbx_description
1 polymer ?
#
loop_
_entity_poly.entity_id
_entity_poly.type
_entity_poly.pdbx_seq_one_letter_code
_entity_poly.pdbx_strand_id
1 'polypeptide(L)'
;PSPSAGLPDGEFVEIFNPTNEYYNLQNWQLTDGSFAATFPNFILAPNSYLILISNSSLPDFSSYPNTLGISSFPGLNNSGETLTLLNQSGSVIDAVEYSDHMYQNELKQDGGFSLEQLNPLANCFDESNWKASNNVSGGTPGVINSVWDTTKDTQTPIIISCIATSNNRLLLQFDKSIDTTIFLRNVVLSGGISVSTLSAHNVFNTELELVISPSLDTGKVYSLSIDSLQDCEGNLAEIETEFVLAHANRSGSVLINEVLFNPYSGEEDFVELYNNSNLYIDLKNWQLGNEDNGIVGNIKYIPSHYILKPREYVVITKDYSFVLNRYSTYSSRNFIEIENLPSYPNDEGTVYLLLPSNDESDKFTYSEKFHFALLRDKEGVSLERVNFDDPTQSLSNWHSAAEEAGFATPGKKNSQYTPSTITENILSISPEIFSPDNDGFEDILTLNYNMPKIGFVGNITIYDAQGRKTRVIIQNHLLAKSGRFTWDGITEKNSKARIGRYIILFEYFDLEGNVHTEKTTCVVGHKF
;
A
#
# COMPACT_ATOMS: atom_id res chain seq x y z
N PRO A 1 -11.15 -20.63 15.20
CA PRO A 1 -11.15 -21.89 14.43
C PRO A 1 -10.21 -22.96 14.99
N SER A 2 -9.08 -22.63 15.59
CA SER A 2 -8.13 -23.60 16.18
C SER A 2 -8.14 -23.51 17.71
N PRO A 3 -8.98 -24.28 18.43
CA PRO A 3 -9.04 -24.23 19.88
C PRO A 3 -7.75 -24.73 20.53
N SER A 4 -7.44 -24.24 21.74
CA SER A 4 -6.25 -24.59 22.50
C SER A 4 -6.59 -25.15 23.89
N ALA A 5 -5.55 -25.44 24.65
CA ALA A 5 -5.60 -25.96 26.00
C ALA A 5 -6.35 -25.04 26.99
N GLY A 6 -7.65 -25.05 27.04
CA GLY A 6 -8.51 -24.25 27.91
C GLY A 6 -9.91 -24.13 27.37
N LEU A 7 -10.06 -24.23 26.05
CA LEU A 7 -11.35 -24.41 25.38
C LEU A 7 -11.52 -25.86 24.96
N PRO A 8 -12.80 -26.31 24.77
CA PRO A 8 -13.09 -27.62 24.19
C PRO A 8 -12.43 -27.78 22.81
N ASP A 9 -12.10 -29.04 22.47
CA ASP A 9 -11.59 -29.37 21.15
C ASP A 9 -12.74 -29.39 20.13
N GLY A 10 -12.93 -28.27 19.42
CA GLY A 10 -13.99 -28.10 18.42
C GLY A 10 -14.23 -26.62 18.12
N GLU A 11 -14.55 -26.36 16.87
CA GLU A 11 -14.94 -25.01 16.43
C GLU A 11 -16.31 -24.66 16.96
N PHE A 12 -16.52 -23.40 17.31
CA PHE A 12 -17.83 -22.92 17.73
C PHE A 12 -18.09 -21.48 17.22
N VAL A 13 -19.39 -21.18 17.09
CA VAL A 13 -19.88 -19.81 16.89
C VAL A 13 -20.90 -19.56 18.02
N GLU A 14 -20.74 -18.44 18.70
CA GLU A 14 -21.68 -18.05 19.75
C GLU A 14 -22.59 -16.93 19.27
N ILE A 15 -23.90 -17.09 19.57
CA ILE A 15 -24.93 -16.08 19.33
C ILE A 15 -25.41 -15.54 20.67
N PHE A 16 -25.51 -14.21 20.76
CA PHE A 16 -26.08 -13.53 21.92
C PHE A 16 -27.41 -12.85 21.57
N ASN A 17 -28.43 -13.01 22.41
CA ASN A 17 -29.67 -12.25 22.32
C ASN A 17 -29.63 -11.04 23.26
N PRO A 18 -29.32 -9.82 22.76
CA PRO A 18 -29.21 -8.62 23.60
C PRO A 18 -30.60 -8.02 23.96
N THR A 19 -31.69 -8.61 23.48
CA THR A 19 -33.05 -8.06 23.63
C THR A 19 -33.78 -8.62 24.86
N ASN A 20 -34.94 -8.04 25.16
CA ASN A 20 -35.85 -8.54 26.19
C ASN A 20 -36.89 -9.53 25.64
N GLU A 21 -36.73 -9.98 24.37
CA GLU A 21 -37.68 -10.85 23.69
C GLU A 21 -37.13 -12.28 23.55
N TYR A 22 -38.03 -13.27 23.46
CA TYR A 22 -37.69 -14.65 23.13
C TYR A 22 -37.69 -14.86 21.62
N TYR A 23 -36.64 -15.44 21.08
CA TYR A 23 -36.57 -15.77 19.66
C TYR A 23 -36.62 -17.26 19.41
N ASN A 24 -37.54 -17.70 18.54
CA ASN A 24 -37.52 -19.05 18.00
C ASN A 24 -36.58 -19.10 16.79
N LEU A 25 -35.47 -19.78 16.94
CA LEU A 25 -34.44 -19.90 15.93
C LEU A 25 -34.71 -21.00 14.89
N GLN A 26 -35.89 -21.66 14.94
CA GLN A 26 -36.23 -22.70 13.97
C GLN A 26 -36.12 -22.18 12.54
N ASN A 27 -35.42 -22.92 11.67
CA ASN A 27 -35.14 -22.58 10.29
C ASN A 27 -34.26 -21.30 10.07
N TRP A 28 -33.66 -20.75 11.12
CA TRP A 28 -32.59 -19.82 10.95
C TRP A 28 -31.38 -20.54 10.36
N GLN A 29 -30.44 -19.80 9.76
CA GLN A 29 -29.27 -20.38 9.12
C GLN A 29 -28.00 -19.63 9.53
N LEU A 30 -26.93 -20.38 9.74
CA LEU A 30 -25.56 -19.87 9.76
C LEU A 30 -24.91 -20.31 8.46
N THR A 31 -24.32 -19.36 7.70
CA THR A 31 -23.68 -19.63 6.41
C THR A 31 -22.35 -18.93 6.28
N ASP A 32 -21.40 -19.59 5.60
CA ASP A 32 -20.10 -19.07 5.13
C ASP A 32 -20.18 -18.64 3.65
N GLY A 33 -21.37 -18.58 3.06
CA GLY A 33 -21.59 -18.31 1.64
C GLY A 33 -21.50 -19.55 0.74
N SER A 34 -20.80 -20.60 1.17
CA SER A 34 -20.68 -21.87 0.44
C SER A 34 -21.62 -22.94 1.00
N PHE A 35 -21.76 -22.98 2.33
CA PHE A 35 -22.61 -23.90 3.06
C PHE A 35 -23.56 -23.14 3.97
N ALA A 36 -24.73 -23.73 4.24
CA ALA A 36 -25.71 -23.19 5.18
C ALA A 36 -26.18 -24.27 6.16
N ALA A 37 -25.89 -24.04 7.43
CA ALA A 37 -26.38 -24.89 8.53
C ALA A 37 -27.72 -24.36 9.01
N THR A 38 -28.79 -25.18 8.92
CA THR A 38 -30.14 -24.81 9.36
C THR A 38 -30.36 -25.22 10.81
N PHE A 39 -30.89 -24.30 11.62
CA PHE A 39 -31.14 -24.54 13.04
C PHE A 39 -32.40 -25.35 13.25
N PRO A 40 -32.37 -26.32 14.17
CA PRO A 40 -33.58 -26.99 14.65
C PRO A 40 -34.44 -26.05 15.51
N ASN A 41 -35.55 -26.53 16.03
CA ASN A 41 -36.36 -25.76 16.96
C ASN A 41 -35.58 -25.50 18.26
N PHE A 42 -35.27 -24.23 18.52
CA PHE A 42 -34.59 -23.74 19.71
C PHE A 42 -35.13 -22.38 20.10
N ILE A 43 -35.42 -22.16 21.37
CA ILE A 43 -35.88 -20.87 21.89
C ILE A 43 -34.72 -20.19 22.61
N LEU A 44 -34.22 -19.11 22.04
CA LEU A 44 -33.19 -18.28 22.66
C LEU A 44 -33.84 -17.24 23.57
N ALA A 45 -33.55 -17.35 24.86
CA ALA A 45 -34.14 -16.47 25.88
C ALA A 45 -33.52 -15.06 25.84
N PRO A 46 -34.19 -14.06 26.45
CA PRO A 46 -33.62 -12.73 26.65
C PRO A 46 -32.25 -12.76 27.34
N ASN A 47 -31.33 -11.91 26.90
CA ASN A 47 -30.00 -11.73 27.49
C ASN A 47 -29.23 -13.06 27.70
N SER A 48 -29.40 -14.01 26.78
CA SER A 48 -28.77 -15.32 26.86
C SER A 48 -27.90 -15.63 25.65
N TYR A 49 -26.93 -16.51 25.86
CA TYR A 49 -25.99 -16.99 24.85
C TYR A 49 -26.41 -18.34 24.32
N LEU A 50 -26.09 -18.65 23.07
CA LEU A 50 -26.22 -19.94 22.43
C LEU A 50 -24.92 -20.30 21.71
N ILE A 51 -24.32 -21.42 22.11
CA ILE A 51 -23.10 -21.94 21.48
C ILE A 51 -23.52 -22.93 20.39
N LEU A 52 -23.14 -22.61 19.14
CA LEU A 52 -23.37 -23.43 17.95
C LEU A 52 -22.10 -24.22 17.63
N ILE A 53 -22.24 -25.53 17.46
CA ILE A 53 -21.13 -26.44 17.17
C ILE A 53 -21.56 -27.52 16.19
N SER A 54 -20.61 -28.28 15.68
CA SER A 54 -20.94 -29.49 14.95
C SER A 54 -21.54 -30.55 15.89
N ASN A 55 -22.41 -31.42 15.39
CA ASN A 55 -22.98 -32.52 16.19
C ASN A 55 -21.89 -33.44 16.76
N SER A 56 -20.76 -33.58 16.11
CA SER A 56 -19.63 -34.42 16.57
C SER A 56 -18.93 -33.85 17.80
N SER A 57 -18.97 -32.53 18.01
CA SER A 57 -18.31 -31.83 19.12
C SER A 57 -19.22 -31.71 20.38
N LEU A 58 -20.48 -32.16 20.33
CA LEU A 58 -21.39 -32.10 21.47
C LEU A 58 -20.83 -32.69 22.78
N PRO A 59 -20.11 -33.83 22.78
CA PRO A 59 -19.53 -34.36 24.00
C PRO A 59 -18.53 -33.42 24.68
N ASP A 60 -17.73 -32.70 23.90
CA ASP A 60 -16.67 -31.84 24.40
C ASP A 60 -17.21 -30.53 25.01
N PHE A 61 -18.39 -30.09 24.55
CA PHE A 61 -19.11 -28.92 25.07
C PHE A 61 -20.18 -29.24 26.12
N SER A 62 -20.22 -30.45 26.63
CA SER A 62 -21.27 -30.90 27.56
C SER A 62 -21.35 -30.14 28.90
N SER A 63 -20.28 -29.45 29.28
CA SER A 63 -20.22 -28.59 30.47
C SER A 63 -20.72 -27.15 30.25
N TYR A 64 -20.96 -26.77 29.01
CA TYR A 64 -21.39 -25.41 28.67
C TYR A 64 -22.94 -25.36 28.57
N PRO A 65 -23.56 -24.32 29.15
CA PRO A 65 -25.03 -24.15 29.03
C PRO A 65 -25.38 -23.70 27.59
N ASN A 66 -26.62 -24.03 27.18
CA ASN A 66 -27.17 -23.61 25.89
C ASN A 66 -26.27 -23.94 24.70
N THR A 67 -25.79 -25.17 24.62
CA THR A 67 -25.05 -25.67 23.48
C THR A 67 -25.98 -26.41 22.51
N LEU A 68 -25.91 -26.06 21.22
CA LEU A 68 -26.70 -26.64 20.16
C LEU A 68 -25.78 -27.22 19.06
N GLY A 69 -25.84 -28.54 18.91
CA GLY A 69 -25.23 -29.21 17.77
C GLY A 69 -26.08 -29.02 16.51
N ILE A 70 -25.46 -28.59 15.43
CA ILE A 70 -26.11 -28.43 14.13
C ILE A 70 -25.47 -29.32 13.08
N SER A 71 -26.29 -29.84 12.17
CA SER A 71 -25.81 -30.59 11.02
C SER A 71 -25.24 -29.63 10.00
N SER A 72 -24.17 -30.05 9.33
CA SER A 72 -23.48 -29.19 8.31
C SER A 72 -22.97 -27.87 8.89
N PHE A 73 -22.47 -27.91 10.15
CA PHE A 73 -21.76 -26.75 10.70
C PHE A 73 -20.66 -26.33 9.74
N PRO A 74 -20.59 -25.04 9.32
CA PRO A 74 -19.55 -24.59 8.41
C PRO A 74 -18.18 -24.75 9.08
N GLY A 75 -17.19 -25.28 8.36
CA GLY A 75 -15.81 -25.31 8.86
C GLY A 75 -15.24 -23.90 8.83
N LEU A 76 -14.68 -23.45 9.96
CA LEU A 76 -14.16 -22.09 10.07
C LEU A 76 -12.72 -22.00 9.56
N ASN A 77 -12.50 -21.23 8.48
CA ASN A 77 -11.18 -21.05 7.92
C ASN A 77 -10.27 -20.24 8.86
N ASN A 78 -9.06 -20.74 9.12
CA ASN A 78 -8.12 -20.05 10.02
C ASN A 78 -7.66 -18.67 9.49
N SER A 79 -7.56 -18.52 8.16
CA SER A 79 -7.17 -17.25 7.54
C SER A 79 -8.30 -16.21 7.50
N GLY A 80 -9.56 -16.66 7.64
CA GLY A 80 -10.72 -15.79 7.64
C GLY A 80 -11.77 -16.16 6.61
N GLU A 81 -12.98 -15.68 6.82
CA GLU A 81 -14.14 -15.77 5.92
C GLU A 81 -15.30 -14.93 6.45
N THR A 82 -16.35 -14.79 5.64
CA THR A 82 -17.60 -14.14 6.06
C THR A 82 -18.58 -15.15 6.64
N LEU A 83 -19.01 -14.94 7.88
CA LEU A 83 -20.11 -15.67 8.50
C LEU A 83 -21.35 -14.78 8.55
N THR A 84 -22.50 -15.33 8.16
CA THR A 84 -23.78 -14.61 8.15
C THR A 84 -24.85 -15.41 8.88
N LEU A 85 -25.54 -14.76 9.79
CA LEU A 85 -26.73 -15.29 10.48
C LEU A 85 -27.99 -14.79 9.75
N LEU A 86 -28.78 -15.73 9.24
CA LEU A 86 -30.02 -15.44 8.51
C LEU A 86 -31.21 -15.90 9.34
N ASN A 87 -32.30 -15.13 9.34
CA ASN A 87 -33.55 -15.56 9.90
C ASN A 87 -34.30 -16.51 8.94
N GLN A 88 -35.45 -17.00 9.39
CA GLN A 88 -36.31 -17.90 8.60
C GLN A 88 -36.75 -17.36 7.24
N SER A 89 -36.83 -16.03 7.07
CA SER A 89 -37.19 -15.40 5.80
C SER A 89 -35.97 -15.17 4.87
N GLY A 90 -34.75 -15.50 5.32
CA GLY A 90 -33.50 -15.25 4.60
C GLY A 90 -32.96 -13.83 4.79
N SER A 91 -33.54 -13.05 5.71
CA SER A 91 -32.99 -11.72 6.01
C SER A 91 -31.74 -11.83 6.90
N VAL A 92 -30.75 -11.03 6.63
CA VAL A 92 -29.53 -10.94 7.47
C VAL A 92 -29.90 -10.38 8.84
N ILE A 93 -29.50 -11.07 9.88
CA ILE A 93 -29.64 -10.66 11.27
C ILE A 93 -28.33 -10.11 11.81
N ASP A 94 -27.23 -10.81 11.50
CA ASP A 94 -25.87 -10.41 11.87
C ASP A 94 -24.88 -10.99 10.88
N ALA A 95 -23.72 -10.35 10.74
CA ALA A 95 -22.64 -10.84 9.91
C ALA A 95 -21.29 -10.38 10.46
N VAL A 96 -20.27 -11.19 10.24
CA VAL A 96 -18.87 -10.84 10.50
C VAL A 96 -18.00 -11.37 9.37
N GLU A 97 -17.15 -10.50 8.84
CA GLU A 97 -16.02 -10.90 8.01
C GLU A 97 -14.80 -10.94 8.94
N TYR A 98 -14.41 -12.12 9.36
CA TYR A 98 -13.27 -12.26 10.25
C TYR A 98 -12.02 -12.65 9.48
N SER A 99 -10.89 -12.21 10.01
CA SER A 99 -9.56 -12.57 9.50
C SER A 99 -8.59 -12.81 10.67
N ASP A 100 -7.46 -13.45 10.38
CA ASP A 100 -6.39 -13.65 11.35
C ASP A 100 -5.76 -12.32 11.81
N HIS A 101 -5.81 -11.27 10.98
CA HIS A 101 -5.36 -9.92 11.35
C HIS A 101 -6.14 -9.29 12.52
N MET A 102 -7.42 -9.66 12.71
CA MET A 102 -8.25 -9.15 13.80
C MET A 102 -7.75 -9.54 15.19
N TYR A 103 -6.90 -10.57 15.28
CA TYR A 103 -6.30 -10.92 16.56
C TYR A 103 -5.33 -9.86 17.08
N GLN A 104 -4.67 -9.08 16.21
CA GLN A 104 -3.72 -8.01 16.55
C GLN A 104 -2.61 -8.48 17.51
N ASN A 105 -2.31 -9.77 17.53
CA ASN A 105 -1.35 -10.41 18.42
C ASN A 105 -0.92 -11.76 17.83
N GLU A 106 0.34 -11.87 17.40
CA GLU A 106 0.90 -13.06 16.78
C GLU A 106 0.71 -14.34 17.62
N LEU A 107 0.88 -14.24 18.95
CA LEU A 107 0.73 -15.39 19.84
C LEU A 107 -0.73 -15.88 19.96
N LYS A 108 -1.71 -15.03 19.70
CA LYS A 108 -3.13 -15.40 19.69
C LYS A 108 -3.59 -15.86 18.30
N GLN A 109 -2.95 -15.35 17.25
CA GLN A 109 -3.22 -15.69 15.86
C GLN A 109 -2.89 -17.15 15.54
N ASP A 110 -1.86 -17.71 16.18
CA ASP A 110 -1.48 -19.13 16.03
C ASP A 110 -2.54 -20.12 16.53
N GLY A 111 -3.62 -19.63 17.12
CA GLY A 111 -4.78 -20.43 17.57
C GLY A 111 -5.03 -20.39 19.08
N GLY A 112 -6.14 -20.97 19.49
CA GLY A 112 -6.51 -21.11 20.89
C GLY A 112 -7.27 -19.95 21.50
N PHE A 113 -7.49 -18.90 20.74
CA PHE A 113 -8.28 -17.75 21.19
C PHE A 113 -9.47 -17.55 20.27
N SER A 114 -10.63 -17.22 20.85
CA SER A 114 -11.79 -16.76 20.10
C SER A 114 -11.64 -15.28 19.73
N LEU A 115 -12.25 -14.89 18.60
CA LEU A 115 -12.62 -13.50 18.36
C LEU A 115 -13.92 -13.22 19.08
N GLU A 116 -13.97 -12.16 19.86
CA GLU A 116 -15.09 -11.75 20.67
C GLU A 116 -15.58 -10.37 20.25
N GLN A 117 -16.89 -10.20 20.13
CA GLN A 117 -17.51 -8.91 19.84
C GLN A 117 -17.39 -7.97 21.05
N LEU A 118 -16.94 -6.73 20.83
CA LEU A 118 -16.81 -5.72 21.87
C LEU A 118 -18.18 -5.20 22.32
N ASN A 119 -18.96 -4.71 21.38
CA ASN A 119 -20.28 -4.13 21.63
C ASN A 119 -21.37 -4.86 20.85
N PRO A 120 -22.09 -5.82 21.46
CA PRO A 120 -23.19 -6.52 20.78
C PRO A 120 -24.45 -5.66 20.62
N LEU A 121 -24.45 -4.42 21.11
CA LEU A 121 -25.54 -3.47 20.91
C LEU A 121 -25.27 -2.50 19.75
N ALA A 122 -24.09 -2.58 19.15
CA ALA A 122 -23.77 -1.81 17.96
C ALA A 122 -24.65 -2.25 16.78
N ASN A 123 -25.15 -1.28 16.02
CA ASN A 123 -25.99 -1.54 14.85
C ASN A 123 -25.17 -1.81 13.58
N CYS A 124 -23.86 -1.92 13.71
CA CYS A 124 -22.92 -2.02 12.61
C CYS A 124 -22.28 -3.40 12.54
N PHE A 125 -22.19 -3.92 11.35
CA PHE A 125 -21.34 -5.07 11.04
C PHE A 125 -19.92 -4.55 10.76
N ASP A 126 -19.17 -4.20 11.80
CA ASP A 126 -17.86 -3.58 11.67
C ASP A 126 -16.78 -4.51 12.23
N GLU A 127 -15.71 -4.69 11.45
CA GLU A 127 -14.53 -5.47 11.85
C GLU A 127 -13.91 -4.91 13.14
N SER A 128 -13.89 -3.59 13.33
CA SER A 128 -13.37 -2.94 14.53
C SER A 128 -14.13 -3.30 15.82
N ASN A 129 -15.36 -3.83 15.70
CA ASN A 129 -16.16 -4.30 16.82
C ASN A 129 -15.78 -5.72 17.29
N TRP A 130 -14.67 -6.29 16.79
CA TRP A 130 -14.21 -7.62 17.14
C TRP A 130 -12.75 -7.60 17.58
N LYS A 131 -12.42 -8.45 18.57
CA LYS A 131 -11.07 -8.54 19.13
C LYS A 131 -10.78 -9.92 19.69
N ALA A 132 -9.51 -10.30 19.71
CA ALA A 132 -9.08 -11.53 20.36
C ALA A 132 -9.41 -11.52 21.85
N SER A 133 -9.98 -12.63 22.34
CA SER A 133 -10.28 -12.81 23.76
C SER A 133 -9.09 -12.46 24.66
N ASN A 134 -9.37 -11.80 25.78
CA ASN A 134 -8.41 -11.53 26.86
C ASN A 134 -8.47 -12.60 27.97
N ASN A 135 -9.38 -13.59 27.85
CA ASN A 135 -9.50 -14.66 28.83
C ASN A 135 -8.31 -15.62 28.71
N VAL A 136 -7.75 -16.00 29.85
CA VAL A 136 -6.61 -16.94 29.92
C VAL A 136 -6.92 -18.34 29.38
N SER A 137 -8.22 -18.71 29.34
CA SER A 137 -8.70 -19.97 28.74
C SER A 137 -8.89 -19.88 27.22
N GLY A 138 -8.59 -18.74 26.60
CA GLY A 138 -8.73 -18.54 25.17
C GLY A 138 -10.09 -18.04 24.70
N GLY A 139 -11.11 -18.03 25.55
CA GLY A 139 -12.47 -17.58 25.18
C GLY A 139 -13.42 -17.55 26.36
N THR A 140 -14.65 -17.09 26.11
CA THR A 140 -15.71 -16.94 27.14
C THR A 140 -17.05 -17.56 26.71
N PRO A 141 -17.08 -18.82 26.21
CA PRO A 141 -18.32 -19.40 25.70
C PRO A 141 -19.39 -19.51 26.78
N GLY A 142 -20.59 -19.02 26.50
CA GLY A 142 -21.77 -19.04 27.37
C GLY A 142 -21.82 -17.91 28.41
N VAL A 143 -20.84 -17.00 28.41
CA VAL A 143 -20.79 -15.88 29.35
C VAL A 143 -20.34 -14.57 28.61
N ILE A 144 -20.42 -13.46 29.34
CA ILE A 144 -20.04 -12.14 28.79
C ILE A 144 -18.60 -12.14 28.24
N ASN A 145 -18.42 -11.55 27.08
CA ASN A 145 -17.13 -11.47 26.41
C ASN A 145 -16.07 -10.74 27.26
N SER A 146 -14.84 -11.26 27.24
CA SER A 146 -13.72 -10.70 28.03
C SER A 146 -13.27 -9.32 27.53
N VAL A 147 -13.66 -8.97 26.33
CA VAL A 147 -13.36 -7.69 25.67
C VAL A 147 -14.58 -6.74 25.65
N TRP A 148 -15.65 -7.08 26.37
CA TRP A 148 -16.89 -6.30 26.39
C TRP A 148 -16.64 -4.82 26.63
N ASP A 149 -17.01 -3.98 25.68
CA ASP A 149 -16.94 -2.53 25.76
C ASP A 149 -18.11 -1.92 24.98
N THR A 150 -19.00 -1.23 25.68
CA THR A 150 -20.16 -0.56 25.08
C THR A 150 -19.88 0.93 24.77
N THR A 151 -18.62 1.35 24.80
CA THR A 151 -18.25 2.70 24.38
C THR A 151 -18.59 2.87 22.90
N LYS A 152 -19.40 3.88 22.60
CA LYS A 152 -19.81 4.16 21.24
C LYS A 152 -18.60 4.59 20.40
N ASP A 153 -18.48 4.03 19.19
CA ASP A 153 -17.56 4.56 18.20
C ASP A 153 -17.94 6.01 17.83
N THR A 154 -16.97 6.89 17.80
CA THR A 154 -17.10 8.31 17.44
C THR A 154 -16.28 8.71 16.22
N GLN A 155 -15.62 7.73 15.58
CA GLN A 155 -14.84 7.97 14.37
C GLN A 155 -15.79 8.16 13.19
N THR A 156 -15.56 9.21 12.43
CA THR A 156 -16.35 9.50 11.22
C THR A 156 -15.98 8.54 10.09
N PRO A 157 -16.93 8.14 9.22
CA PRO A 157 -16.63 7.29 8.08
C PRO A 157 -15.74 8.01 7.07
N ILE A 158 -14.88 7.26 6.39
CA ILE A 158 -14.06 7.75 5.28
C ILE A 158 -14.30 6.94 4.02
N ILE A 159 -14.15 7.59 2.87
CA ILE A 159 -14.14 6.90 1.58
C ILE A 159 -12.72 6.40 1.28
N ILE A 160 -12.58 5.08 1.07
CA ILE A 160 -11.32 4.44 0.68
C ILE A 160 -11.10 4.61 -0.82
N SER A 161 -12.15 4.37 -1.63
CA SER A 161 -12.07 4.49 -3.08
C SER A 161 -13.40 4.90 -3.73
N CYS A 162 -13.30 5.59 -4.88
CA CYS A 162 -14.41 5.92 -5.77
C CYS A 162 -13.99 5.59 -7.20
N ILE A 163 -14.53 4.51 -7.75
CA ILE A 163 -14.07 3.94 -9.02
C ILE A 163 -15.22 3.85 -10.03
N ALA A 164 -15.02 4.40 -11.22
CA ALA A 164 -15.93 4.17 -12.34
C ALA A 164 -15.65 2.77 -12.96
N THR A 165 -16.48 1.79 -12.65
CA THR A 165 -16.37 0.42 -13.16
C THR A 165 -16.91 0.28 -14.58
N SER A 166 -17.76 1.20 -15.01
CA SER A 166 -18.25 1.35 -16.37
C SER A 166 -18.67 2.80 -16.63
N ASN A 167 -19.14 3.10 -17.85
CA ASN A 167 -19.57 4.45 -18.20
C ASN A 167 -20.81 4.95 -17.45
N ASN A 168 -21.50 4.08 -16.72
CA ASN A 168 -22.69 4.43 -15.96
C ASN A 168 -22.74 3.83 -14.56
N ARG A 169 -21.61 3.31 -14.03
CA ARG A 169 -21.51 2.71 -12.69
C ARG A 169 -20.31 3.23 -11.94
N LEU A 170 -20.53 3.59 -10.68
CA LEU A 170 -19.49 3.93 -9.71
C LEU A 170 -19.54 2.92 -8.57
N LEU A 171 -18.38 2.40 -8.17
CA LEU A 171 -18.19 1.62 -6.97
C LEU A 171 -17.53 2.53 -5.92
N LEU A 172 -18.15 2.63 -4.76
CA LEU A 172 -17.64 3.35 -3.60
C LEU A 172 -17.27 2.35 -2.53
N GLN A 173 -16.09 2.49 -1.94
CA GLN A 173 -15.64 1.68 -0.81
C GLN A 173 -15.40 2.58 0.40
N PHE A 174 -15.86 2.15 1.56
CA PHE A 174 -15.77 2.85 2.83
C PHE A 174 -15.04 1.99 3.86
N ASP A 175 -14.45 2.63 4.85
CA ASP A 175 -13.74 1.99 5.97
C ASP A 175 -14.69 1.32 6.98
N LYS A 176 -15.99 1.68 6.94
CA LYS A 176 -17.03 1.15 7.82
C LYS A 176 -18.40 1.16 7.16
N SER A 177 -19.37 0.49 7.83
CA SER A 177 -20.75 0.38 7.36
C SER A 177 -21.45 1.74 7.24
N ILE A 178 -22.06 2.01 6.09
CA ILE A 178 -22.75 3.27 5.78
C ILE A 178 -24.27 3.10 5.90
N ASP A 179 -24.94 4.11 6.48
CA ASP A 179 -26.40 4.19 6.44
C ASP A 179 -26.86 4.56 5.02
N THR A 180 -27.38 3.57 4.30
CA THR A 180 -27.84 3.74 2.93
C THR A 180 -29.20 4.45 2.82
N THR A 181 -29.93 4.62 3.90
CA THR A 181 -31.31 5.17 3.90
C THR A 181 -31.36 6.65 3.52
N ILE A 182 -30.33 7.42 3.88
CA ILE A 182 -30.20 8.85 3.60
C ILE A 182 -29.18 9.17 2.51
N PHE A 183 -28.36 8.20 2.12
CA PHE A 183 -27.20 8.37 1.23
C PHE A 183 -27.53 9.13 -0.06
N LEU A 184 -28.54 8.71 -0.81
CA LEU A 184 -28.90 9.31 -2.12
C LEU A 184 -29.31 10.78 -2.06
N ARG A 185 -29.72 11.28 -0.90
CA ARG A 185 -30.14 12.68 -0.74
C ARG A 185 -28.97 13.64 -0.66
N ASN A 186 -27.80 13.11 -0.29
CA ASN A 186 -26.62 13.90 0.06
C ASN A 186 -25.51 13.79 -0.99
N VAL A 187 -25.70 12.98 -2.04
CA VAL A 187 -24.70 12.76 -3.10
C VAL A 187 -24.88 13.76 -4.22
N VAL A 188 -23.81 14.46 -4.55
CA VAL A 188 -23.73 15.39 -5.70
C VAL A 188 -22.56 14.96 -6.60
N LEU A 189 -22.83 14.85 -7.89
CA LEU A 189 -21.83 14.56 -8.91
C LEU A 189 -21.67 15.75 -9.86
N SER A 190 -20.43 16.08 -10.21
CA SER A 190 -20.15 17.12 -11.20
C SER A 190 -20.61 16.72 -12.60
N GLY A 191 -20.60 17.69 -13.55
CA GLY A 191 -20.91 17.42 -14.95
C GLY A 191 -22.40 17.18 -15.26
N GLY A 192 -23.31 17.53 -14.34
CA GLY A 192 -24.74 17.34 -14.52
C GLY A 192 -25.19 15.87 -14.45
N ILE A 193 -24.36 15.04 -13.80
CA ILE A 193 -24.65 13.62 -13.59
C ILE A 193 -25.57 13.47 -12.37
N SER A 194 -26.53 12.57 -12.47
CA SER A 194 -27.42 12.19 -11.37
C SER A 194 -27.34 10.71 -11.07
N VAL A 195 -27.55 10.34 -9.82
CA VAL A 195 -27.67 8.95 -9.38
C VAL A 195 -29.10 8.47 -9.60
N SER A 196 -29.25 7.33 -10.28
CA SER A 196 -30.55 6.71 -10.54
C SER A 196 -30.87 5.60 -9.55
N THR A 197 -29.89 4.78 -9.17
CA THR A 197 -30.05 3.71 -8.18
C THR A 197 -28.80 3.56 -7.34
N LEU A 198 -29.01 3.06 -6.11
CA LEU A 198 -27.98 2.65 -5.17
C LEU A 198 -28.21 1.17 -4.84
N SER A 199 -27.15 0.38 -4.82
CA SER A 199 -27.16 -0.99 -4.31
C SER A 199 -25.93 -1.27 -3.47
N ALA A 200 -26.08 -2.01 -2.38
CA ALA A 200 -24.95 -2.53 -1.62
C ALA A 200 -24.40 -3.79 -2.31
N HIS A 201 -23.08 -3.90 -2.39
CA HIS A 201 -22.39 -5.06 -2.95
C HIS A 201 -22.07 -6.13 -1.90
N ASN A 202 -22.09 -5.75 -0.62
CA ASN A 202 -21.88 -6.66 0.50
C ASN A 202 -22.90 -6.40 1.60
N VAL A 203 -23.02 -7.34 2.54
CA VAL A 203 -23.94 -7.25 3.69
C VAL A 203 -23.55 -6.18 4.69
N PHE A 204 -22.30 -5.69 4.60
CA PHE A 204 -21.74 -4.70 5.51
C PHE A 204 -22.01 -3.26 5.08
N ASN A 205 -22.55 -3.03 3.89
CA ASN A 205 -22.71 -1.70 3.29
C ASN A 205 -21.39 -0.89 3.25
N THR A 206 -20.24 -1.56 3.21
CA THR A 206 -18.93 -0.93 3.01
C THR A 206 -18.60 -0.76 1.53
N GLU A 207 -19.32 -1.46 0.65
CA GLU A 207 -19.22 -1.34 -0.80
C GLU A 207 -20.58 -0.99 -1.40
N LEU A 208 -20.69 0.19 -2.00
CA LEU A 208 -21.91 0.70 -2.60
C LEU A 208 -21.71 0.93 -4.09
N GLU A 209 -22.63 0.42 -4.92
CA GLU A 209 -22.67 0.73 -6.35
C GLU A 209 -23.74 1.78 -6.65
N LEU A 210 -23.34 2.82 -7.35
CA LEU A 210 -24.23 3.84 -7.91
C LEU A 210 -24.39 3.63 -9.40
N VAL A 211 -25.64 3.56 -9.88
CA VAL A 211 -25.96 3.69 -11.31
C VAL A 211 -26.24 5.15 -11.61
N ILE A 212 -25.57 5.71 -12.59
CA ILE A 212 -25.54 7.13 -12.90
C ILE A 212 -26.01 7.45 -14.33
N SER A 213 -26.49 8.66 -14.54
CA SER A 213 -26.93 9.17 -15.86
C SER A 213 -26.73 10.70 -15.92
N PRO A 214 -26.28 11.28 -17.05
CA PRO A 214 -25.80 10.61 -18.26
C PRO A 214 -24.50 9.82 -18.05
N SER A 215 -24.11 9.05 -19.07
CA SER A 215 -22.87 8.27 -19.05
C SER A 215 -21.62 9.14 -18.96
N LEU A 216 -20.58 8.59 -18.32
CA LEU A 216 -19.27 9.23 -18.20
C LEU A 216 -18.52 9.25 -19.54
N ASP A 217 -17.80 10.34 -19.76
CA ASP A 217 -16.79 10.43 -20.82
C ASP A 217 -15.48 9.80 -20.31
N THR A 218 -14.88 8.90 -21.11
CA THR A 218 -13.60 8.26 -20.78
C THR A 218 -12.48 9.30 -20.63
N GLY A 219 -11.72 9.18 -19.55
CA GLY A 219 -10.57 10.05 -19.27
C GLY A 219 -10.91 11.44 -18.74
N LYS A 220 -12.18 11.77 -18.59
CA LYS A 220 -12.60 13.02 -17.97
C LYS A 220 -12.73 12.85 -16.47
N VAL A 221 -12.14 13.78 -15.73
CA VAL A 221 -12.21 13.80 -14.27
C VAL A 221 -13.54 14.43 -13.85
N TYR A 222 -14.20 13.77 -12.92
CA TYR A 222 -15.44 14.22 -12.27
C TYR A 222 -15.19 14.29 -10.76
N SER A 223 -15.99 15.10 -10.06
CA SER A 223 -16.01 15.12 -8.60
C SER A 223 -17.29 14.49 -8.05
N LEU A 224 -17.15 13.86 -6.90
CA LEU A 224 -18.23 13.38 -6.06
C LEU A 224 -18.11 14.09 -4.71
N SER A 225 -19.22 14.69 -4.25
CA SER A 225 -19.35 15.20 -2.89
C SER A 225 -20.54 14.53 -2.20
N ILE A 226 -20.37 14.25 -0.91
CA ILE A 226 -21.41 13.70 -0.05
C ILE A 226 -21.47 14.57 1.19
N ASP A 227 -22.53 15.36 1.29
CA ASP A 227 -22.81 16.13 2.49
C ASP A 227 -23.45 15.21 3.52
N SER A 228 -22.89 15.14 4.73
CA SER A 228 -23.44 14.33 5.82
C SER A 228 -23.50 12.83 5.48
N LEU A 229 -22.39 12.26 5.01
CA LEU A 229 -22.22 10.80 4.97
C LEU A 229 -22.36 10.27 6.39
N GLN A 230 -23.29 9.38 6.62
CA GLN A 230 -23.58 8.83 7.94
C GLN A 230 -23.18 7.35 8.00
N ASP A 231 -22.44 6.96 9.04
CA ASP A 231 -22.25 5.54 9.37
C ASP A 231 -23.46 5.00 10.15
N CYS A 232 -23.46 3.71 10.42
CA CYS A 232 -24.52 3.03 11.13
C CYS A 232 -24.62 3.43 12.62
N GLU A 233 -23.56 4.01 13.21
CA GLU A 233 -23.57 4.56 14.58
C GLU A 233 -24.05 6.02 14.63
N GLY A 234 -24.26 6.64 13.47
CA GLY A 234 -24.73 8.02 13.33
C GLY A 234 -23.65 9.07 13.33
N ASN A 235 -22.37 8.70 13.15
CA ASN A 235 -21.29 9.65 12.95
C ASN A 235 -21.36 10.23 11.54
N LEU A 236 -21.10 11.51 11.40
CA LEU A 236 -21.27 12.25 10.15
C LEU A 236 -19.90 12.69 9.60
N ALA A 237 -19.72 12.54 8.30
CA ALA A 237 -18.58 13.05 7.55
C ALA A 237 -19.02 13.85 6.32
N GLU A 238 -18.22 14.83 5.92
CA GLU A 238 -18.27 15.46 4.61
C GLU A 238 -17.19 14.84 3.74
N ILE A 239 -17.57 14.36 2.56
CA ILE A 239 -16.67 13.69 1.62
C ILE A 239 -16.60 14.52 0.33
N GLU A 240 -15.38 14.74 -0.13
CA GLU A 240 -15.10 15.24 -1.47
C GLU A 240 -14.00 14.38 -2.09
N THR A 241 -14.25 13.82 -3.26
CA THR A 241 -13.30 12.99 -3.99
C THR A 241 -13.46 13.15 -5.50
N GLU A 242 -12.41 12.78 -6.23
CA GLU A 242 -12.45 12.76 -7.69
C GLU A 242 -12.46 11.31 -8.20
N PHE A 243 -13.07 11.13 -9.37
CA PHE A 243 -13.07 9.85 -10.07
C PHE A 243 -12.99 10.05 -11.58
N VAL A 244 -12.60 9.00 -12.29
CA VAL A 244 -12.48 9.02 -13.74
C VAL A 244 -12.84 7.63 -14.30
N LEU A 245 -13.49 7.62 -15.46
CA LEU A 245 -13.61 6.37 -16.22
C LEU A 245 -12.30 6.13 -16.95
N ALA A 246 -11.58 5.06 -16.56
CA ALA A 246 -10.31 4.70 -17.15
C ALA A 246 -10.42 4.37 -18.63
N HIS A 247 -9.33 4.54 -19.34
CA HIS A 247 -9.22 4.16 -20.75
C HIS A 247 -9.04 2.64 -20.89
N ALA A 248 -9.36 2.11 -22.06
CA ALA A 248 -9.05 0.73 -22.40
C ALA A 248 -7.53 0.49 -22.36
N ASN A 249 -7.16 -0.66 -21.81
CA ASN A 249 -5.76 -1.07 -21.69
C ASN A 249 -5.08 -1.19 -23.06
N ARG A 250 -3.83 -0.74 -23.14
CA ARG A 250 -3.00 -0.81 -24.36
C ARG A 250 -1.59 -1.25 -23.97
N SER A 251 -1.04 -2.20 -24.74
CA SER A 251 0.37 -2.60 -24.61
C SER A 251 1.30 -1.39 -24.74
N GLY A 252 2.35 -1.32 -23.88
CA GLY A 252 3.33 -0.24 -23.85
C GLY A 252 2.84 1.07 -23.22
N SER A 253 1.60 1.17 -22.75
CA SER A 253 1.13 2.36 -22.03
C SER A 253 1.63 2.40 -20.60
N VAL A 254 1.84 1.26 -19.98
CA VAL A 254 2.48 1.10 -18.67
C VAL A 254 3.75 0.30 -18.85
N LEU A 255 4.83 0.77 -18.27
CA LEU A 255 6.18 0.22 -18.39
C LEU A 255 6.72 -0.17 -17.01
N ILE A 256 7.60 -1.17 -16.98
CA ILE A 256 8.43 -1.49 -15.82
C ILE A 256 9.46 -0.37 -15.67
N ASN A 257 9.52 0.26 -14.50
CA ASN A 257 10.35 1.45 -14.26
C ASN A 257 11.52 1.20 -13.32
N GLU A 258 11.30 0.46 -12.24
CA GLU A 258 12.32 0.18 -11.24
C GLU A 258 12.08 -1.23 -10.68
N VAL A 259 13.14 -1.97 -10.42
CA VAL A 259 13.06 -3.33 -9.86
C VAL A 259 14.08 -3.49 -8.75
N LEU A 260 13.62 -3.81 -7.54
CA LEU A 260 14.43 -4.30 -6.44
C LEU A 260 14.22 -5.82 -6.34
N PHE A 261 15.21 -6.59 -6.71
CA PHE A 261 15.18 -8.07 -6.72
C PHE A 261 16.16 -8.70 -5.72
N ASN A 262 16.91 -7.88 -4.99
CA ASN A 262 17.86 -8.31 -3.94
C ASN A 262 17.69 -7.36 -2.73
N PRO A 263 16.55 -7.43 -2.02
CA PRO A 263 16.32 -6.64 -0.82
C PRO A 263 17.22 -7.08 0.33
N TYR A 264 17.30 -6.30 1.39
CA TYR A 264 17.98 -6.72 2.61
C TYR A 264 17.28 -7.93 3.23
N SER A 265 18.05 -8.74 3.95
CA SER A 265 17.52 -9.94 4.59
C SER A 265 16.32 -9.65 5.49
N GLY A 266 15.19 -10.29 5.20
CA GLY A 266 13.91 -10.09 5.89
C GLY A 266 13.06 -8.96 5.34
N GLU A 267 13.47 -8.28 4.26
CA GLU A 267 12.69 -7.30 3.52
C GLU A 267 12.13 -7.91 2.22
N GLU A 268 11.28 -7.16 1.51
CA GLU A 268 10.54 -7.65 0.36
C GLU A 268 11.04 -7.02 -0.95
N ASP A 269 10.95 -7.78 -2.04
CA ASP A 269 11.15 -7.27 -3.41
C ASP A 269 10.09 -6.22 -3.77
N PHE A 270 10.39 -5.40 -4.77
CA PHE A 270 9.36 -4.59 -5.42
C PHE A 270 9.57 -4.45 -6.92
N VAL A 271 8.47 -4.23 -7.62
CA VAL A 271 8.43 -3.81 -9.02
C VAL A 271 7.66 -2.50 -9.11
N GLU A 272 8.30 -1.46 -9.64
CA GLU A 272 7.62 -0.21 -9.92
C GLU A 272 7.20 -0.12 -11.38
N LEU A 273 5.98 0.34 -11.58
CA LEU A 273 5.39 0.62 -12.89
C LEU A 273 5.25 2.13 -13.11
N TYR A 274 5.40 2.53 -14.36
CA TYR A 274 5.21 3.91 -14.80
C TYR A 274 4.19 4.01 -15.92
N ASN A 275 3.22 4.91 -15.79
CA ASN A 275 2.29 5.22 -16.87
C ASN A 275 2.97 6.15 -17.90
N ASN A 276 3.50 5.58 -18.98
CA ASN A 276 4.15 6.33 -20.06
C ASN A 276 3.16 6.99 -21.04
N SER A 277 1.90 7.06 -20.69
CA SER A 277 0.85 7.64 -21.53
C SER A 277 0.22 8.90 -20.92
N ASN A 278 -0.68 9.54 -21.65
CA ASN A 278 -1.55 10.61 -21.16
C ASN A 278 -2.94 10.08 -20.79
N LEU A 279 -3.07 8.77 -20.55
CA LEU A 279 -4.32 8.09 -20.28
C LEU A 279 -4.42 7.73 -18.80
N TYR A 280 -5.62 7.72 -18.24
CA TYR A 280 -5.91 7.10 -16.97
C TYR A 280 -6.09 5.60 -17.20
N ILE A 281 -5.37 4.77 -16.47
CA ILE A 281 -5.33 3.31 -16.65
C ILE A 281 -5.74 2.64 -15.34
N ASP A 282 -6.72 1.73 -15.42
CA ASP A 282 -7.07 0.88 -14.29
C ASP A 282 -6.19 -0.36 -14.30
N LEU A 283 -5.43 -0.57 -13.23
CA LEU A 283 -4.52 -1.71 -13.11
C LEU A 283 -5.18 -2.99 -12.60
N LYS A 284 -6.48 -2.98 -12.30
CA LYS A 284 -7.17 -4.22 -11.88
C LYS A 284 -6.98 -5.34 -12.92
N ASN A 285 -6.64 -6.53 -12.42
CA ASN A 285 -6.36 -7.72 -13.22
C ASN A 285 -5.12 -7.63 -14.14
N TRP A 286 -4.32 -6.55 -14.08
CA TRP A 286 -2.99 -6.61 -14.67
C TRP A 286 -2.16 -7.64 -13.91
N GLN A 287 -1.13 -8.17 -14.58
CA GLN A 287 -0.42 -9.32 -14.06
C GLN A 287 1.08 -9.07 -14.06
N LEU A 288 1.73 -9.53 -13.00
CA LEU A 288 3.16 -9.72 -12.94
C LEU A 288 3.47 -11.21 -13.09
N GLY A 289 4.55 -11.54 -13.79
CA GLY A 289 5.04 -12.91 -13.96
C GLY A 289 6.56 -12.95 -13.94
N ASN A 290 7.11 -14.15 -13.80
CA ASN A 290 8.52 -14.43 -14.06
C ASN A 290 8.68 -15.34 -15.28
N GLU A 291 9.92 -15.67 -15.61
CA GLU A 291 10.23 -16.66 -16.64
C GLU A 291 10.55 -18.01 -15.99
N ASP A 292 9.83 -19.05 -16.41
CA ASP A 292 10.13 -20.43 -16.09
C ASP A 292 10.29 -21.23 -17.37
N ASN A 293 11.52 -21.76 -17.60
CA ASN A 293 11.87 -22.54 -18.79
C ASN A 293 11.53 -21.86 -20.13
N GLY A 294 11.72 -20.54 -20.22
CA GLY A 294 11.45 -19.75 -21.43
C GLY A 294 9.96 -19.40 -21.64
N ILE A 295 9.11 -19.66 -20.66
CA ILE A 295 7.67 -19.39 -20.67
C ILE A 295 7.33 -18.50 -19.47
N VAL A 296 6.35 -17.62 -19.66
CA VAL A 296 5.78 -16.84 -18.54
C VAL A 296 5.18 -17.79 -17.51
N GLY A 297 5.62 -17.68 -16.27
CA GLY A 297 5.16 -18.51 -15.15
C GLY A 297 4.85 -17.66 -13.90
N ASN A 298 4.41 -18.34 -12.85
CA ASN A 298 4.18 -17.78 -11.51
C ASN A 298 3.41 -16.44 -11.53
N ILE A 299 2.32 -16.41 -12.32
CA ILE A 299 1.54 -15.20 -12.56
C ILE A 299 0.81 -14.76 -11.28
N LYS A 300 0.92 -13.47 -10.96
CA LYS A 300 0.23 -12.79 -9.86
C LYS A 300 -0.60 -11.64 -10.42
N TYR A 301 -1.81 -11.49 -9.91
CA TYR A 301 -2.76 -10.47 -10.37
C TYR A 301 -2.79 -9.29 -9.41
N ILE A 302 -2.98 -8.08 -9.96
CA ILE A 302 -3.38 -6.92 -9.16
C ILE A 302 -4.86 -7.09 -8.82
N PRO A 303 -5.23 -7.31 -7.54
CA PRO A 303 -6.58 -7.75 -7.19
C PRO A 303 -7.60 -6.62 -7.22
N SER A 304 -7.19 -5.41 -6.90
CA SER A 304 -8.07 -4.26 -6.69
C SER A 304 -7.95 -3.22 -7.79
N HIS A 305 -8.98 -2.41 -7.94
CA HIS A 305 -8.93 -1.23 -8.80
C HIS A 305 -7.87 -0.24 -8.31
N TYR A 306 -6.99 0.17 -9.18
CA TYR A 306 -6.03 1.25 -8.97
C TYR A 306 -5.93 2.09 -10.23
N ILE A 307 -6.37 3.34 -10.16
CA ILE A 307 -6.31 4.25 -11.31
C ILE A 307 -4.94 4.92 -11.36
N LEU A 308 -4.08 4.38 -12.21
CA LEU A 308 -2.77 4.95 -12.48
C LEU A 308 -2.92 6.17 -13.40
N LYS A 309 -2.69 7.36 -12.85
CA LYS A 309 -2.83 8.65 -13.56
C LYS A 309 -1.76 8.79 -14.65
N PRO A 310 -1.98 9.69 -15.62
CA PRO A 310 -0.96 10.04 -16.61
C PRO A 310 0.38 10.42 -15.94
N ARG A 311 1.47 9.79 -16.38
CA ARG A 311 2.84 10.06 -15.90
C ARG A 311 3.08 9.77 -14.41
N GLU A 312 2.28 8.94 -13.81
CA GLU A 312 2.38 8.52 -12.41
C GLU A 312 3.17 7.20 -12.28
N TYR A 313 3.77 7.01 -11.10
CA TYR A 313 4.47 5.80 -10.67
C TYR A 313 3.63 5.03 -9.66
N VAL A 314 3.72 3.71 -9.68
CA VAL A 314 3.13 2.84 -8.66
C VAL A 314 4.05 1.67 -8.36
N VAL A 315 4.27 1.40 -7.10
CA VAL A 315 5.11 0.30 -6.61
C VAL A 315 4.23 -0.89 -6.24
N ILE A 316 4.59 -2.07 -6.72
CA ILE A 316 3.93 -3.33 -6.36
C ILE A 316 4.89 -4.13 -5.49
N THR A 317 4.44 -4.51 -4.30
CA THR A 317 5.22 -5.27 -3.32
C THR A 317 4.28 -6.15 -2.48
N LYS A 318 4.83 -7.02 -1.66
CA LYS A 318 4.06 -7.80 -0.70
C LYS A 318 3.74 -7.00 0.57
N ASP A 319 4.67 -6.17 1.02
CA ASP A 319 4.52 -5.32 2.20
C ASP A 319 5.23 -3.98 1.94
N TYR A 320 4.45 -2.92 1.75
CA TYR A 320 5.02 -1.60 1.48
C TYR A 320 5.66 -0.97 2.72
N SER A 321 5.39 -1.47 3.92
CA SER A 321 5.96 -0.89 5.16
C SER A 321 7.48 -1.01 5.18
N PHE A 322 8.05 -2.11 4.67
CA PHE A 322 9.50 -2.27 4.49
C PHE A 322 10.07 -1.20 3.55
N VAL A 323 9.41 -1.00 2.41
CA VAL A 323 9.86 -0.02 1.42
C VAL A 323 9.78 1.40 1.96
N LEU A 324 8.68 1.77 2.66
CA LEU A 324 8.51 3.08 3.30
C LEU A 324 9.53 3.35 4.40
N ASN A 325 9.87 2.33 5.18
CA ASN A 325 10.83 2.47 6.28
C ASN A 325 12.28 2.59 5.79
N ARG A 326 12.59 1.95 4.65
CA ARG A 326 13.95 1.88 4.09
C ARG A 326 14.26 3.04 3.16
N TYR A 327 13.36 3.34 2.23
CA TYR A 327 13.61 4.29 1.15
C TYR A 327 12.78 5.56 1.32
N SER A 328 13.37 6.69 0.92
CA SER A 328 12.63 7.95 0.91
C SER A 328 11.54 7.92 -0.15
N THR A 329 10.28 8.00 0.24
CA THR A 329 9.13 8.05 -0.65
C THR A 329 8.23 9.25 -0.33
N TYR A 330 7.25 9.57 -1.22
CA TYR A 330 6.35 10.70 -0.99
C TYR A 330 5.06 10.29 -0.26
N SER A 331 4.56 9.09 -0.51
CA SER A 331 3.25 8.68 -0.02
C SER A 331 3.06 7.17 -0.16
N SER A 332 2.38 6.55 0.80
CA SER A 332 1.89 5.17 0.70
C SER A 332 0.80 4.97 -0.37
N ARG A 333 0.20 6.07 -0.88
CA ARG A 333 -0.84 6.00 -1.92
C ARG A 333 -0.32 5.47 -3.26
N ASN A 334 0.99 5.50 -3.49
CA ASN A 334 1.62 5.01 -4.72
C ASN A 334 2.07 3.56 -4.59
N PHE A 335 1.44 2.78 -3.71
CA PHE A 335 1.76 1.38 -3.49
C PHE A 335 0.52 0.50 -3.68
N ILE A 336 0.75 -0.68 -4.24
CA ILE A 336 -0.21 -1.77 -4.32
C ILE A 336 0.41 -2.97 -3.62
N GLU A 337 -0.26 -3.46 -2.59
CA GLU A 337 0.11 -4.73 -1.96
C GLU A 337 -0.58 -5.89 -2.68
N ILE A 338 0.19 -6.94 -2.91
CA ILE A 338 -0.32 -8.21 -3.38
C ILE A 338 0.20 -9.33 -2.46
N GLU A 339 -0.56 -10.39 -2.30
CA GLU A 339 -0.25 -11.47 -1.37
C GLU A 339 1.19 -12.01 -1.51
N ASN A 340 1.66 -12.16 -2.73
CA ASN A 340 3.03 -12.55 -3.05
C ASN A 340 3.41 -12.02 -4.43
N LEU A 341 4.64 -11.54 -4.60
CA LEU A 341 5.23 -11.31 -5.92
C LEU A 341 5.58 -12.65 -6.60
N PRO A 342 5.74 -12.68 -7.94
CA PRO A 342 6.46 -13.76 -8.60
C PRO A 342 7.87 -13.88 -7.99
N SER A 343 8.44 -15.08 -7.98
CA SER A 343 9.81 -15.25 -7.49
C SER A 343 10.80 -14.56 -8.43
N TYR A 344 11.56 -13.61 -7.91
CA TYR A 344 12.61 -12.87 -8.62
C TYR A 344 13.98 -13.18 -7.98
N PRO A 345 14.78 -14.11 -8.57
CA PRO A 345 16.10 -14.46 -8.03
C PRO A 345 17.07 -13.29 -7.94
N ASN A 346 17.93 -13.27 -6.91
CA ASN A 346 18.85 -12.16 -6.61
C ASN A 346 19.97 -11.97 -7.65
N ASP A 347 20.23 -12.95 -8.52
CA ASP A 347 21.31 -12.93 -9.52
C ASP A 347 20.83 -12.56 -10.92
N GLU A 348 19.81 -13.21 -11.42
CA GLU A 348 19.20 -12.91 -12.73
C GLU A 348 17.78 -13.45 -12.82
N GLY A 349 16.92 -12.76 -13.57
CA GLY A 349 15.53 -13.15 -13.74
C GLY A 349 14.84 -12.28 -14.78
N THR A 350 13.54 -12.51 -14.94
CA THR A 350 12.71 -11.75 -15.86
C THR A 350 11.43 -11.31 -15.16
N VAL A 351 11.12 -10.02 -15.27
CA VAL A 351 9.84 -9.44 -14.89
C VAL A 351 8.98 -9.30 -16.13
N TYR A 352 7.82 -9.95 -16.14
CA TYR A 352 6.78 -9.73 -17.14
C TYR A 352 5.69 -8.85 -16.58
N LEU A 353 5.25 -7.89 -17.37
CA LEU A 353 4.05 -7.11 -17.15
C LEU A 353 3.03 -7.45 -18.24
N LEU A 354 1.90 -8.03 -17.83
CA LEU A 354 0.87 -8.48 -18.77
C LEU A 354 -0.44 -7.70 -18.55
N LEU A 355 -1.16 -7.50 -19.64
CA LEU A 355 -2.53 -6.99 -19.64
C LEU A 355 -3.51 -8.04 -19.07
N PRO A 356 -4.72 -7.64 -18.65
CA PRO A 356 -5.79 -8.58 -18.29
C PRO A 356 -6.13 -9.60 -19.40
N SER A 357 -5.81 -9.31 -20.65
CA SER A 357 -5.96 -10.21 -21.80
C SER A 357 -4.85 -11.27 -21.92
N ASN A 358 -3.85 -11.27 -21.04
CA ASN A 358 -2.61 -12.03 -21.07
C ASN A 358 -1.62 -11.59 -22.16
N ASP A 359 -1.88 -10.48 -22.84
CA ASP A 359 -0.91 -9.91 -23.79
C ASP A 359 0.22 -9.21 -23.02
N GLU A 360 1.46 -9.32 -23.54
CA GLU A 360 2.61 -8.63 -22.97
C GLU A 360 2.48 -7.12 -23.16
N SER A 361 2.60 -6.37 -22.05
CA SER A 361 2.71 -4.91 -22.06
C SER A 361 4.16 -4.46 -22.06
N ASP A 362 4.96 -5.06 -21.19
CA ASP A 362 6.41 -4.81 -21.09
C ASP A 362 7.11 -6.04 -20.51
N LYS A 363 8.43 -6.15 -20.74
CA LYS A 363 9.25 -7.24 -20.26
C LYS A 363 10.65 -6.74 -19.93
N PHE A 364 11.19 -7.09 -18.77
CA PHE A 364 12.55 -6.78 -18.38
C PHE A 364 13.30 -8.01 -17.87
N THR A 365 14.33 -8.43 -18.59
CA THR A 365 15.26 -9.46 -18.14
C THR A 365 16.45 -8.78 -17.47
N TYR A 366 16.56 -8.93 -16.16
CA TYR A 366 17.58 -8.31 -15.34
C TYR A 366 18.71 -9.29 -14.99
N SER A 367 19.84 -8.75 -14.62
CA SER A 367 20.94 -9.48 -13.98
C SER A 367 21.66 -8.57 -12.98
N GLU A 368 22.18 -9.16 -11.90
CA GLU A 368 23.02 -8.43 -10.93
C GLU A 368 24.24 -7.75 -11.58
N LYS A 369 24.62 -8.19 -12.80
CA LYS A 369 25.69 -7.59 -13.60
C LYS A 369 25.35 -6.23 -14.20
N PHE A 370 24.07 -5.85 -14.18
CA PHE A 370 23.61 -4.53 -14.63
C PHE A 370 23.85 -3.45 -13.59
N HIS A 371 24.09 -3.86 -12.34
CA HIS A 371 24.50 -2.93 -11.31
C HIS A 371 25.86 -2.31 -11.63
N PHE A 372 26.00 -1.09 -11.19
CA PHE A 372 27.24 -0.33 -11.38
C PHE A 372 28.43 -1.10 -10.77
N ALA A 373 29.46 -1.35 -11.58
CA ALA A 373 30.56 -2.27 -11.24
C ALA A 373 31.41 -1.84 -10.03
N LEU A 374 31.34 -0.57 -9.63
CA LEU A 374 32.07 -0.03 -8.47
C LEU A 374 31.25 -0.03 -7.16
N LEU A 375 30.00 -0.51 -7.19
CA LEU A 375 29.25 -0.72 -5.96
C LEU A 375 29.92 -1.79 -5.11
N ARG A 376 30.05 -1.51 -3.81
CA ARG A 376 30.64 -2.46 -2.84
C ARG A 376 29.66 -3.57 -2.48
N ASP A 377 28.39 -3.20 -2.41
CA ASP A 377 27.28 -4.09 -2.10
C ASP A 377 26.14 -3.79 -3.05
N LYS A 378 25.38 -4.80 -3.43
CA LYS A 378 24.22 -4.71 -4.31
C LYS A 378 22.91 -4.99 -3.57
N GLU A 379 22.98 -5.48 -2.34
CA GLU A 379 21.83 -5.71 -1.49
C GLU A 379 21.13 -4.37 -1.19
N GLY A 380 19.82 -4.32 -1.36
CA GLY A 380 19.04 -3.09 -1.19
C GLY A 380 19.21 -2.04 -2.28
N VAL A 381 19.85 -2.36 -3.41
CA VAL A 381 20.03 -1.45 -4.54
C VAL A 381 19.11 -1.85 -5.69
N SER A 382 18.25 -0.95 -6.14
CA SER A 382 17.36 -1.20 -7.29
C SER A 382 18.07 -0.96 -8.63
N LEU A 383 17.51 -1.56 -9.68
CA LEU A 383 17.78 -1.18 -11.06
C LEU A 383 16.69 -0.22 -11.55
N GLU A 384 17.09 0.95 -11.99
CA GLU A 384 16.24 2.01 -12.51
C GLU A 384 16.29 2.11 -14.04
N ARG A 385 15.14 2.29 -14.68
CA ARG A 385 15.07 2.66 -16.10
C ARG A 385 15.57 4.08 -16.32
N VAL A 386 16.42 4.26 -17.31
CA VAL A 386 17.08 5.55 -17.62
C VAL A 386 16.21 6.44 -18.50
N ASN A 387 15.54 5.86 -19.49
CA ASN A 387 14.73 6.60 -20.46
C ASN A 387 13.51 5.78 -20.90
N PHE A 388 12.35 6.42 -20.94
CA PHE A 388 11.09 5.76 -21.32
C PHE A 388 10.94 5.57 -22.84
N ASP A 389 11.68 6.34 -23.66
CA ASP A 389 11.64 6.25 -25.12
C ASP A 389 12.57 5.14 -25.66
N ASP A 390 13.50 4.65 -24.82
CA ASP A 390 14.43 3.58 -25.20
C ASP A 390 13.82 2.18 -24.95
N PRO A 391 14.18 1.16 -25.76
CA PRO A 391 13.69 -0.20 -25.57
C PRO A 391 14.00 -0.74 -24.18
N THR A 392 13.05 -1.40 -23.56
CA THR A 392 13.18 -1.98 -22.20
C THR A 392 14.36 -2.94 -22.08
N GLN A 393 14.63 -3.76 -23.11
CA GLN A 393 15.72 -4.75 -23.11
C GLN A 393 17.11 -4.16 -23.44
N SER A 394 17.23 -2.84 -23.66
CA SER A 394 18.52 -2.21 -23.88
C SER A 394 19.30 -2.14 -22.56
N LEU A 395 20.49 -2.76 -22.52
CA LEU A 395 21.35 -2.75 -21.34
C LEU A 395 21.71 -1.32 -20.88
N SER A 396 21.86 -0.39 -21.82
CA SER A 396 22.15 1.01 -21.50
C SER A 396 20.95 1.76 -20.91
N ASN A 397 19.78 1.16 -20.95
CA ASN A 397 18.56 1.76 -20.40
C ASN A 397 18.28 1.39 -18.94
N TRP A 398 19.19 0.69 -18.28
CA TRP A 398 19.10 0.33 -16.87
C TRP A 398 20.37 0.63 -16.11
N HIS A 399 20.22 1.16 -14.91
CA HIS A 399 21.34 1.51 -14.06
C HIS A 399 20.97 1.39 -12.58
N SER A 400 21.96 1.14 -11.73
CA SER A 400 21.76 1.19 -10.28
C SER A 400 21.23 2.55 -9.84
N ALA A 401 20.27 2.58 -8.96
CA ALA A 401 19.84 3.80 -8.28
C ALA A 401 21.03 4.48 -7.60
N ALA A 402 21.00 5.81 -7.56
CA ALA A 402 22.11 6.60 -7.01
C ALA A 402 22.15 6.53 -5.46
N GLU A 403 23.34 6.65 -4.90
CA GLU A 403 23.55 6.61 -3.45
C GLU A 403 22.85 7.78 -2.72
N GLU A 404 22.85 8.98 -3.29
CA GLU A 404 22.13 10.14 -2.74
C GLU A 404 20.60 9.99 -2.76
N ALA A 405 20.07 9.10 -3.58
CA ALA A 405 18.66 8.74 -3.56
C ALA A 405 18.35 7.65 -2.53
N GLY A 406 19.37 7.09 -1.88
CA GLY A 406 19.24 5.99 -0.91
C GLY A 406 19.20 4.61 -1.58
N PHE A 407 19.74 4.49 -2.82
CA PHE A 407 19.80 3.27 -3.62
C PHE A 407 18.49 2.72 -4.15
N ALA A 408 17.38 3.47 -4.00
CA ALA A 408 16.10 3.23 -4.68
C ALA A 408 15.24 4.52 -4.68
N THR A 409 14.28 4.60 -5.62
CA THR A 409 13.39 5.76 -5.76
C THR A 409 11.90 5.38 -5.83
N PRO A 410 11.40 4.48 -4.95
CA PRO A 410 10.03 3.98 -5.05
C PRO A 410 8.99 5.11 -4.96
N GLY A 411 8.04 5.11 -5.89
CA GLY A 411 6.98 6.12 -6.01
C GLY A 411 7.45 7.48 -6.53
N LYS A 412 8.66 7.55 -7.08
CA LYS A 412 9.29 8.80 -7.53
C LYS A 412 9.90 8.64 -8.91
N LYS A 413 10.32 9.79 -9.44
CA LYS A 413 11.16 9.81 -10.63
C LYS A 413 12.54 9.22 -10.32
N ASN A 414 13.01 8.31 -11.16
CA ASN A 414 14.29 7.63 -11.04
C ASN A 414 15.46 8.62 -10.93
N SER A 415 16.42 8.31 -10.07
CA SER A 415 17.65 9.08 -9.88
C SER A 415 18.52 9.14 -11.14
N GLN A 416 18.45 8.08 -11.95
CA GLN A 416 19.19 7.93 -13.20
C GLN A 416 18.41 8.40 -14.45
N TYR A 417 17.18 8.90 -14.29
CA TYR A 417 16.37 9.33 -15.44
C TYR A 417 17.06 10.41 -16.27
N THR A 418 17.19 10.16 -17.56
CA THR A 418 17.79 11.07 -18.54
C THR A 418 16.79 11.41 -19.62
N PRO A 419 16.30 12.67 -19.70
CA PRO A 419 15.48 13.09 -20.83
C PRO A 419 16.32 13.18 -22.11
N SER A 420 15.69 13.10 -23.24
CA SER A 420 16.33 13.15 -24.56
C SER A 420 16.99 14.49 -24.92
N THR A 421 16.93 15.52 -24.05
CA THR A 421 17.51 16.86 -24.25
C THR A 421 18.43 17.29 -23.10
N ILE A 422 19.65 17.74 -23.40
CA ILE A 422 20.75 18.06 -22.44
C ILE A 422 20.89 19.57 -22.24
N THR A 423 21.10 20.02 -20.98
CA THR A 423 21.51 21.40 -20.60
C THR A 423 22.98 21.47 -20.16
N GLU A 424 23.65 22.64 -20.41
CA GLU A 424 25.11 22.74 -20.62
C GLU A 424 26.04 22.81 -19.39
N ASN A 425 25.62 22.96 -18.14
CA ASN A 425 26.57 23.15 -17.02
C ASN A 425 26.68 21.90 -16.11
N ILE A 426 27.89 21.36 -15.99
CA ILE A 426 28.19 20.18 -15.18
C ILE A 426 28.15 20.49 -13.69
N LEU A 427 28.62 21.63 -13.24
CA LEU A 427 28.63 22.08 -11.85
C LEU A 427 28.18 23.54 -11.75
N SER A 428 27.29 23.81 -10.81
CA SER A 428 26.89 25.17 -10.40
C SER A 428 26.74 25.28 -8.90
N ILE A 429 26.93 26.47 -8.34
CA ILE A 429 26.81 26.74 -6.91
C ILE A 429 25.81 27.85 -6.63
N SER A 430 25.17 27.83 -5.51
CA SER A 430 24.27 28.90 -5.04
C SER A 430 24.13 28.86 -3.51
N PRO A 431 24.20 29.99 -2.80
CA PRO A 431 24.71 31.29 -3.29
C PRO A 431 26.22 31.27 -3.49
N GLU A 432 26.79 32.22 -4.24
CA GLU A 432 28.25 32.35 -4.39
C GLU A 432 28.94 32.85 -3.11
N ILE A 433 28.21 33.59 -2.28
CA ILE A 433 28.64 34.06 -0.95
C ILE A 433 27.61 33.55 0.06
N PHE A 434 28.06 32.86 1.09
CA PHE A 434 27.19 32.41 2.15
C PHE A 434 27.81 32.69 3.54
N SER A 435 26.93 32.84 4.55
CA SER A 435 27.34 33.14 5.92
C SER A 435 26.79 32.07 6.88
N PRO A 436 27.59 31.05 7.24
CA PRO A 436 27.12 29.92 8.06
C PRO A 436 27.04 30.34 9.56
N ASP A 437 26.12 31.25 9.88
CA ASP A 437 25.90 31.77 11.23
C ASP A 437 24.54 31.35 11.83
N ASN A 438 23.75 30.61 11.04
CA ASN A 438 22.47 30.03 11.43
C ASN A 438 21.37 31.08 11.69
N ASP A 439 21.42 32.20 10.97
CA ASP A 439 20.41 33.26 11.04
C ASP A 439 19.20 33.05 10.10
N GLY A 440 19.23 31.96 9.32
CA GLY A 440 18.20 31.59 8.35
C GLY A 440 18.37 32.24 6.97
N PHE A 441 19.45 32.98 6.73
CA PHE A 441 19.74 33.63 5.45
C PHE A 441 21.11 33.22 4.91
N GLU A 442 21.12 32.52 3.77
CA GLU A 442 22.36 32.09 3.09
C GLU A 442 23.34 31.33 4.00
N ASP A 443 22.82 30.50 4.91
CA ASP A 443 23.62 29.69 5.85
C ASP A 443 24.32 28.52 5.19
N ILE A 444 23.82 28.06 4.02
CA ILE A 444 24.24 26.82 3.36
C ILE A 444 24.59 27.09 1.89
N LEU A 445 25.76 26.62 1.47
CA LEU A 445 26.12 26.54 0.07
C LEU A 445 25.53 25.29 -0.56
N THR A 446 24.82 25.43 -1.67
CA THR A 446 24.32 24.32 -2.49
C THR A 446 25.22 24.16 -3.73
N LEU A 447 25.65 22.92 -3.97
CA LEU A 447 26.39 22.50 -5.16
C LEU A 447 25.44 21.65 -6.02
N ASN A 448 25.03 22.17 -7.17
CA ASN A 448 24.21 21.43 -8.12
C ASN A 448 25.08 20.86 -9.22
N TYR A 449 24.85 19.61 -9.62
CA TYR A 449 25.54 18.98 -10.73
C TYR A 449 24.58 18.40 -11.76
N ASN A 450 25.04 18.31 -13.02
CA ASN A 450 24.31 17.71 -14.13
C ASN A 450 25.30 16.98 -15.04
N MET A 451 25.31 15.63 -14.94
CA MET A 451 26.28 14.81 -15.65
C MET A 451 25.94 14.65 -17.14
N PRO A 452 26.91 14.53 -18.03
CA PRO A 452 26.67 14.34 -19.46
C PRO A 452 26.01 12.98 -19.77
N LYS A 453 26.37 11.94 -19.05
CA LYS A 453 25.79 10.59 -19.08
C LYS A 453 25.67 10.04 -17.67
N ILE A 454 25.03 8.90 -17.50
CA ILE A 454 24.99 8.15 -16.23
C ILE A 454 26.25 7.31 -16.04
N GLY A 455 26.45 6.74 -14.84
CA GLY A 455 27.57 5.83 -14.54
C GLY A 455 28.86 6.54 -14.18
N PHE A 456 28.78 7.74 -13.64
CA PHE A 456 29.94 8.42 -13.06
C PHE A 456 30.03 8.22 -11.55
N VAL A 457 31.26 8.15 -11.05
CA VAL A 457 31.58 8.27 -9.63
C VAL A 457 32.26 9.58 -9.40
N GLY A 458 31.94 10.28 -8.33
CA GLY A 458 32.46 11.62 -8.06
C GLY A 458 33.11 11.78 -6.70
N ASN A 459 34.01 12.77 -6.65
CA ASN A 459 34.60 13.29 -5.43
C ASN A 459 34.41 14.80 -5.40
N ILE A 460 33.91 15.34 -4.30
CA ILE A 460 33.84 16.79 -4.09
C ILE A 460 34.68 17.14 -2.88
N THR A 461 35.69 17.95 -3.08
CA THR A 461 36.55 18.40 -1.99
C THR A 461 36.64 19.93 -2.00
N ILE A 462 36.54 20.51 -0.83
CA ILE A 462 36.65 21.96 -0.61
C ILE A 462 38.05 22.28 -0.05
N TYR A 463 38.69 23.26 -0.64
CA TYR A 463 40.01 23.75 -0.26
C TYR A 463 39.93 25.24 0.12
N ASP A 464 40.77 25.68 1.03
CA ASP A 464 40.96 27.11 1.28
C ASP A 464 41.82 27.78 0.17
N ALA A 465 41.97 29.11 0.25
CA ALA A 465 42.70 29.87 -0.73
C ALA A 465 44.21 29.52 -0.81
N GLN A 466 44.75 28.80 0.17
CA GLN A 466 46.14 28.31 0.19
C GLN A 466 46.23 26.86 -0.33
N GLY A 467 45.14 26.29 -0.82
CA GLY A 467 45.07 24.90 -1.31
C GLY A 467 45.07 23.82 -0.23
N ARG A 468 44.80 24.19 1.02
CA ARG A 468 44.68 23.21 2.12
C ARG A 468 43.29 22.64 2.14
N LYS A 469 43.18 21.30 2.25
CA LYS A 469 41.91 20.62 2.32
C LYS A 469 41.11 21.08 3.56
N THR A 470 39.90 21.52 3.32
CA THR A 470 38.97 22.03 4.33
C THR A 470 37.87 21.03 4.65
N ARG A 471 37.23 20.44 3.63
CA ARG A 471 36.15 19.49 3.77
C ARG A 471 36.09 18.56 2.55
N VAL A 472 35.81 17.27 2.80
CA VAL A 472 35.35 16.33 1.78
C VAL A 472 33.84 16.27 1.88
N ILE A 473 33.14 16.59 0.81
CA ILE A 473 31.68 16.51 0.75
C ILE A 473 31.26 15.10 0.36
N ILE A 474 31.88 14.56 -0.71
CA ILE A 474 31.68 13.17 -1.14
C ILE A 474 33.01 12.57 -1.59
N GLN A 475 33.11 11.25 -1.48
CA GLN A 475 34.27 10.48 -1.94
C GLN A 475 33.84 9.14 -2.53
N ASN A 476 34.22 8.88 -3.79
CA ASN A 476 33.84 7.68 -4.54
C ASN A 476 32.33 7.44 -4.57
N HIS A 477 31.55 8.51 -4.71
CA HIS A 477 30.10 8.50 -4.66
C HIS A 477 29.51 8.23 -6.04
N LEU A 478 28.59 7.26 -6.16
CA LEU A 478 27.88 6.98 -7.40
C LEU A 478 26.88 8.11 -7.67
N LEU A 479 27.15 8.86 -8.76
CA LEU A 479 26.36 10.03 -9.12
C LEU A 479 25.11 9.65 -9.91
N ALA A 480 24.00 10.29 -9.56
CA ALA A 480 22.82 10.35 -10.41
C ALA A 480 23.09 11.16 -11.70
N LYS A 481 22.14 11.18 -12.63
CA LYS A 481 22.21 12.06 -13.81
C LYS A 481 22.29 13.53 -13.42
N SER A 482 21.59 13.93 -12.37
CA SER A 482 21.65 15.25 -11.76
C SER A 482 21.34 15.16 -10.27
N GLY A 483 21.91 16.07 -9.48
CA GLY A 483 21.69 16.10 -8.05
C GLY A 483 22.26 17.35 -7.41
N ARG A 484 22.27 17.34 -6.08
CA ARG A 484 22.83 18.45 -5.30
C ARG A 484 23.49 17.92 -4.03
N PHE A 485 24.56 18.62 -3.63
CA PHE A 485 25.17 18.47 -2.32
C PHE A 485 25.16 19.82 -1.61
N THR A 486 25.40 19.81 -0.32
CA THR A 486 25.42 21.05 0.48
C THR A 486 26.68 21.12 1.33
N TRP A 487 27.10 22.35 1.63
CA TRP A 487 28.14 22.62 2.60
C TRP A 487 27.65 23.71 3.57
N ASP A 488 27.66 23.38 4.85
CA ASP A 488 27.27 24.21 5.98
C ASP A 488 28.41 25.09 6.54
N GLY A 489 29.51 25.19 5.82
CA GLY A 489 30.68 25.92 6.28
C GLY A 489 31.48 25.25 7.40
N ILE A 490 31.20 23.97 7.70
CA ILE A 490 31.96 23.22 8.72
C ILE A 490 33.13 22.47 8.07
N THR A 491 34.28 22.52 8.72
CA THR A 491 35.54 21.88 8.29
C THR A 491 35.61 20.43 8.75
N GLU A 492 36.57 19.64 8.24
CA GLU A 492 36.86 18.27 8.72
C GLU A 492 37.13 18.19 10.24
N LYS A 493 37.54 19.29 10.84
CA LYS A 493 37.84 19.37 12.28
C LYS A 493 36.63 19.80 13.11
N ASN A 494 35.43 19.76 12.56
CA ASN A 494 34.19 20.22 13.19
C ASN A 494 34.26 21.67 13.70
N SER A 495 34.97 22.54 12.98
CA SER A 495 35.04 23.97 13.27
C SER A 495 34.50 24.79 12.12
N LYS A 496 33.98 25.99 12.38
CA LYS A 496 33.56 26.89 11.30
C LYS A 496 34.73 27.26 10.39
N ALA A 497 34.48 27.25 9.09
CA ALA A 497 35.41 27.75 8.09
C ALA A 497 35.67 29.23 8.33
N ARG A 498 36.90 29.67 8.11
CA ARG A 498 37.28 31.09 8.24
C ARG A 498 36.66 31.91 7.10
N ILE A 499 36.37 33.16 7.38
CA ILE A 499 35.97 34.12 6.33
C ILE A 499 37.00 34.14 5.22
N GLY A 500 36.55 34.01 3.97
CA GLY A 500 37.44 34.02 2.83
C GLY A 500 36.93 33.18 1.66
N ARG A 501 37.80 33.14 0.61
CA ARG A 501 37.48 32.37 -0.60
C ARG A 501 37.88 30.92 -0.43
N TYR A 502 36.97 30.02 -0.93
CA TYR A 502 37.18 28.58 -0.99
C TYR A 502 37.09 28.10 -2.41
N ILE A 503 37.86 27.05 -2.72
CA ILE A 503 37.89 26.39 -4.02
C ILE A 503 37.16 25.06 -3.85
N ILE A 504 36.19 24.81 -4.71
CA ILE A 504 35.43 23.55 -4.78
C ILE A 504 35.98 22.80 -5.98
N LEU A 505 36.54 21.62 -5.72
CA LEU A 505 37.04 20.70 -6.72
C LEU A 505 36.07 19.55 -6.85
N PHE A 506 35.47 19.36 -8.02
CA PHE A 506 34.65 18.25 -8.38
C PHE A 506 35.38 17.39 -9.41
N GLU A 507 35.77 16.20 -9.02
CA GLU A 507 36.39 15.19 -9.87
C GLU A 507 35.36 14.08 -10.10
N TYR A 508 35.17 13.69 -11.37
CA TYR A 508 34.27 12.59 -11.70
C TYR A 508 34.90 11.70 -12.77
N PHE A 509 34.62 10.40 -12.69
CA PHE A 509 35.21 9.40 -13.56
C PHE A 509 34.22 8.31 -13.92
N ASP A 510 34.41 7.73 -15.10
CA ASP A 510 33.62 6.61 -15.61
C ASP A 510 34.35 5.26 -15.48
N LEU A 511 33.70 4.20 -15.91
CA LEU A 511 34.26 2.83 -15.87
C LEU A 511 35.42 2.63 -16.84
N GLU A 512 35.54 3.47 -17.88
CA GLU A 512 36.66 3.45 -18.83
C GLU A 512 37.93 4.09 -18.26
N GLY A 513 37.84 4.69 -17.07
CA GLY A 513 38.96 5.37 -16.41
C GLY A 513 39.18 6.80 -16.87
N ASN A 514 38.24 7.40 -17.60
CA ASN A 514 38.31 8.82 -17.94
C ASN A 514 38.01 9.67 -16.72
N VAL A 515 38.91 10.56 -16.36
CA VAL A 515 38.78 11.48 -15.22
C VAL A 515 38.53 12.89 -15.75
N HIS A 516 37.48 13.49 -15.23
CA HIS A 516 37.09 14.87 -15.53
C HIS A 516 37.16 15.72 -14.26
N THR A 517 37.39 17.00 -14.41
CA THR A 517 37.55 17.90 -13.27
C THR A 517 36.85 19.22 -13.54
N GLU A 518 35.96 19.59 -12.63
CA GLU A 518 35.35 20.92 -12.58
C GLU A 518 35.81 21.69 -11.35
N LYS A 519 36.00 23.00 -11.51
CA LYS A 519 36.41 23.89 -10.41
C LYS A 519 35.50 25.10 -10.35
N THR A 520 35.05 25.43 -9.15
CA THR A 520 34.36 26.69 -8.89
C THR A 520 34.84 27.27 -7.56
N THR A 521 34.42 28.47 -7.23
CA THR A 521 34.80 29.12 -5.98
C THR A 521 33.60 29.74 -5.29
N CYS A 522 33.57 29.65 -3.97
CA CYS A 522 32.60 30.35 -3.14
C CYS A 522 33.32 31.25 -2.12
N VAL A 523 32.55 32.08 -1.45
CA VAL A 523 33.06 32.94 -0.36
C VAL A 523 32.27 32.61 0.90
N VAL A 524 32.98 32.27 1.99
CA VAL A 524 32.42 32.26 3.32
C VAL A 524 32.49 33.70 3.87
N GLY A 525 31.33 34.27 4.11
CA GLY A 525 31.17 35.61 4.66
C GLY A 525 30.80 35.60 6.16
N HIS A 526 30.57 36.77 6.69
CA HIS A 526 29.96 36.98 8.00
C HIS A 526 29.10 38.25 7.90
N LYS A 527 27.93 38.20 8.56
CA LYS A 527 27.11 39.39 8.73
C LYS A 527 27.78 40.31 9.73
N PHE A 528 27.96 41.56 9.40
CA PHE A 528 28.53 42.59 10.28
C PHE A 528 27.46 43.08 11.27
#